data_dc7540eb151d86bf09948fbc35609b3d
#
_entry.id   dc7540eb151d86bf09948fbc35609b3d
#
_cell.length_a   1.000
_cell.length_b   1.000
_cell.length_c   1.000
_cell.angle_alpha   90.00
_cell.angle_beta   90.00
_cell.angle_gamma   90.00
#
_symmetry.space_group_name_H-M   'P 1'
#
loop_
_entity.id
_entity.type
_entity.pdbx_description
1 polymer ?
#
loop_
_entity_poly.entity_id
_entity_poly.type
_entity_poly.pdbx_seq_one_letter_code
_entity_poly.pdbx_strand_id
1 'polypeptide(L)'
;MPQQNLKKVIEILINNQSELPTIAVSGGIDSITLAVFISNQFKKQKINVAHAIGPAVPKEATNRVKKLANKFNWDLNIINTNEISDPRYIANPINRCFFCKENLYLTIKSYTKGPIFSGANLDDLSDYRPGLDAAREANVSHPFILAKIGKKIIRQLASNLGLGKLSELPSSPCLASRVQTGIPVTTNLLNNIDKMERSIKELIPNADIRCRWMLNNLSIQFNYPKIDTINSKLKKKITSKAIDIFSINDSTIEFKEYKKGSAFILSKEN
;
A
#
# COMPACT_ATOMS: atom_id res chain seq x y z
N MET A 1 -21.08 18.66 6.28
CA MET A 1 -19.67 18.49 6.69
C MET A 1 -19.14 17.14 6.19
N PRO A 2 -17.82 16.97 5.89
CA PRO A 2 -17.32 15.76 5.21
C PRO A 2 -17.65 14.43 5.91
N GLN A 3 -17.60 14.40 7.25
CA GLN A 3 -17.94 13.18 8.01
C GLN A 3 -19.41 12.77 7.88
N GLN A 4 -20.33 13.73 7.88
CA GLN A 4 -21.75 13.48 7.70
C GLN A 4 -22.05 12.97 6.28
N ASN A 5 -21.35 13.54 5.28
CA ASN A 5 -21.48 13.08 3.90
C ASN A 5 -20.95 11.64 3.76
N LEU A 6 -19.80 11.33 4.34
CA LEU A 6 -19.25 9.96 4.35
C LEU A 6 -20.21 8.97 5.02
N LYS A 7 -20.78 9.36 6.16
CA LYS A 7 -21.77 8.54 6.86
C LYS A 7 -22.96 8.23 5.98
N LYS A 8 -23.57 9.24 5.35
CA LYS A 8 -24.70 9.08 4.42
C LYS A 8 -24.34 8.16 3.25
N VAL A 9 -23.17 8.34 2.63
CA VAL A 9 -22.70 7.48 1.53
C VAL A 9 -22.60 6.02 1.99
N ILE A 10 -22.00 5.77 3.15
CA ILE A 10 -21.87 4.40 3.68
C ILE A 10 -23.26 3.81 3.99
N GLU A 11 -24.15 4.56 4.60
CA GLU A 11 -25.54 4.13 4.87
C GLU A 11 -26.26 3.74 3.57
N ILE A 12 -26.13 4.54 2.52
CA ILE A 12 -26.72 4.22 1.19
C ILE A 12 -26.12 2.94 0.60
N LEU A 13 -24.79 2.77 0.68
CA LEU A 13 -24.10 1.60 0.14
C LEU A 13 -24.43 0.30 0.86
N ILE A 14 -24.78 0.39 2.15
CA ILE A 14 -25.14 -0.78 2.99
C ILE A 14 -26.64 -1.01 3.01
N ASN A 15 -27.44 0.03 2.75
CA ASN A 15 -28.87 -0.08 2.73
C ASN A 15 -29.30 -1.12 1.67
N ASN A 16 -30.18 -2.04 2.04
CA ASN A 16 -30.61 -3.17 1.22
C ASN A 16 -29.55 -4.28 0.98
N GLN A 17 -28.43 -4.28 1.71
CA GLN A 17 -27.49 -5.40 1.71
C GLN A 17 -27.82 -6.38 2.85
N SER A 18 -27.78 -7.67 2.55
CA SER A 18 -28.01 -8.72 3.56
C SER A 18 -26.82 -8.91 4.52
N GLU A 19 -25.63 -8.46 4.11
CA GLU A 19 -24.40 -8.62 4.86
C GLU A 19 -23.63 -7.30 4.97
N LEU A 20 -22.85 -7.16 6.06
CA LEU A 20 -21.94 -6.04 6.25
C LEU A 20 -20.85 -6.04 5.17
N PRO A 21 -20.34 -4.85 4.80
CA PRO A 21 -19.26 -4.75 3.83
C PRO A 21 -17.97 -5.40 4.34
N THR A 22 -17.22 -5.98 3.41
CA THR A 22 -15.83 -6.36 3.65
C THR A 22 -14.92 -5.21 3.21
N ILE A 23 -14.10 -4.71 4.14
CA ILE A 23 -13.20 -3.58 3.88
C ILE A 23 -11.82 -4.10 3.52
N ALA A 24 -11.36 -3.82 2.30
CA ALA A 24 -10.01 -4.16 1.85
C ALA A 24 -8.99 -3.20 2.48
N VAL A 25 -8.23 -3.66 3.48
CA VAL A 25 -7.27 -2.84 4.24
C VAL A 25 -5.83 -3.19 3.86
N SER A 26 -5.14 -2.26 3.22
CA SER A 26 -3.74 -2.42 2.80
C SER A 26 -2.71 -2.12 3.92
N GLY A 27 -3.16 -1.57 5.04
CA GLY A 27 -2.27 -1.04 6.09
C GLY A 27 -1.81 0.41 5.86
N GLY A 28 -2.21 1.05 4.76
CA GLY A 28 -2.08 2.49 4.54
C GLY A 28 -3.17 3.28 5.25
N ILE A 29 -2.90 4.57 5.51
CA ILE A 29 -3.77 5.42 6.33
C ILE A 29 -5.20 5.51 5.77
N ASP A 30 -5.38 5.59 4.46
CA ASP A 30 -6.68 5.78 3.84
C ASP A 30 -7.61 4.60 4.15
N SER A 31 -7.17 3.37 3.88
CA SER A 31 -7.93 2.16 4.14
C SER A 31 -8.16 1.90 5.65
N ILE A 32 -7.17 2.22 6.49
CA ILE A 32 -7.29 2.14 7.95
C ILE A 32 -8.35 3.13 8.44
N THR A 33 -8.31 4.38 7.97
CA THR A 33 -9.27 5.42 8.36
C THR A 33 -10.69 5.03 8.00
N LEU A 34 -10.88 4.45 6.80
CA LEU A 34 -12.20 3.94 6.39
C LEU A 34 -12.69 2.84 7.34
N ALA A 35 -11.85 1.85 7.61
CA ALA A 35 -12.20 0.74 8.50
C ALA A 35 -12.55 1.22 9.91
N VAL A 36 -11.74 2.10 10.51
CA VAL A 36 -12.02 2.67 11.84
C VAL A 36 -13.28 3.53 11.84
N PHE A 37 -13.50 4.32 10.79
CA PHE A 37 -14.72 5.11 10.66
C PHE A 37 -15.97 4.21 10.65
N ILE A 38 -15.96 3.15 9.84
CA ILE A 38 -17.09 2.20 9.76
C ILE A 38 -17.26 1.45 11.09
N SER A 39 -16.18 0.99 11.73
CA SER A 39 -16.22 0.37 13.07
C SER A 39 -16.96 1.24 14.09
N ASN A 40 -16.71 2.53 14.07
CA ASN A 40 -17.36 3.47 15.00
C ASN A 40 -18.84 3.69 14.70
N GLN A 41 -19.30 3.46 13.45
CA GLN A 41 -20.73 3.52 13.11
C GLN A 41 -21.47 2.24 13.53
N PHE A 42 -20.80 1.07 13.44
CA PHE A 42 -21.39 -0.26 13.71
C PHE A 42 -20.85 -0.86 15.02
N LYS A 43 -20.82 -0.08 16.11
CA LYS A 43 -20.24 -0.47 17.41
C LYS A 43 -20.78 -1.81 17.99
N LYS A 44 -21.97 -2.24 17.60
CA LYS A 44 -22.61 -3.48 18.08
C LYS A 44 -22.16 -4.73 17.30
N GLN A 45 -21.50 -4.56 16.19
CA GLN A 45 -21.10 -5.66 15.30
C GLN A 45 -19.62 -5.52 14.95
N LYS A 46 -18.95 -6.66 14.74
CA LYS A 46 -17.62 -6.67 14.15
C LYS A 46 -17.72 -6.35 12.67
N ILE A 47 -16.83 -5.50 12.18
CA ILE A 47 -16.73 -5.25 10.73
C ILE A 47 -15.81 -6.31 10.10
N ASN A 48 -16.14 -6.71 8.88
CA ASN A 48 -15.31 -7.62 8.11
C ASN A 48 -14.14 -6.85 7.48
N VAL A 49 -12.92 -7.29 7.72
CA VAL A 49 -11.71 -6.69 7.15
C VAL A 49 -10.91 -7.75 6.42
N ALA A 50 -10.59 -7.49 5.16
CA ALA A 50 -9.68 -8.31 4.37
C ALA A 50 -8.31 -7.63 4.29
N HIS A 51 -7.25 -8.34 4.66
CA HIS A 51 -5.88 -7.90 4.48
C HIS A 51 -5.09 -8.93 3.67
N ALA A 52 -4.68 -8.53 2.47
CA ALA A 52 -3.83 -9.38 1.64
C ALA A 52 -2.41 -9.42 2.21
N ILE A 53 -1.85 -10.62 2.23
CA ILE A 53 -0.42 -10.86 2.50
C ILE A 53 0.24 -11.43 1.26
N GLY A 54 1.50 -11.13 1.08
CA GLY A 54 2.30 -11.60 -0.03
C GLY A 54 3.66 -10.89 -0.04
N PRO A 55 4.59 -11.30 -0.93
CA PRO A 55 5.92 -10.69 -1.00
C PRO A 55 5.89 -9.19 -1.30
N ALA A 56 4.84 -8.69 -1.96
CA ALA A 56 4.70 -7.27 -2.28
C ALA A 56 4.20 -6.42 -1.10
N VAL A 57 3.71 -7.04 -0.01
CA VAL A 57 3.17 -6.33 1.16
C VAL A 57 4.26 -6.17 2.21
N PRO A 58 4.63 -4.92 2.58
CA PRO A 58 5.61 -4.70 3.64
C PRO A 58 5.18 -5.36 4.96
N LYS A 59 6.09 -6.05 5.65
CA LYS A 59 5.79 -6.69 6.95
C LYS A 59 5.24 -5.72 7.99
N GLU A 60 5.72 -4.47 7.97
CA GLU A 60 5.22 -3.40 8.86
C GLU A 60 3.73 -3.10 8.65
N ALA A 61 3.24 -3.17 7.39
CA ALA A 61 1.83 -2.94 7.07
C ALA A 61 0.95 -4.03 7.68
N THR A 62 1.33 -5.30 7.51
CA THR A 62 0.63 -6.44 8.10
C THR A 62 0.60 -6.37 9.63
N ASN A 63 1.74 -6.08 10.26
CA ASN A 63 1.80 -5.94 11.72
C ASN A 63 0.90 -4.80 12.23
N ARG A 64 0.81 -3.71 11.48
CA ARG A 64 -0.07 -2.58 11.79
C ARG A 64 -1.53 -2.99 11.72
N VAL A 65 -1.93 -3.68 10.66
CA VAL A 65 -3.32 -4.13 10.49
C VAL A 65 -3.71 -5.08 11.62
N LYS A 66 -2.87 -6.06 11.97
CA LYS A 66 -3.12 -6.99 13.09
C LYS A 66 -3.32 -6.25 14.42
N LYS A 67 -2.46 -5.27 14.73
CA LYS A 67 -2.58 -4.45 15.95
C LYS A 67 -3.89 -3.65 15.99
N LEU A 68 -4.28 -3.08 14.84
CA LEU A 68 -5.52 -2.31 14.76
C LEU A 68 -6.76 -3.21 14.79
N ALA A 69 -6.72 -4.39 14.18
CA ALA A 69 -7.80 -5.36 14.25
C ALA A 69 -8.10 -5.76 15.69
N ASN A 70 -7.07 -6.01 16.50
CA ASN A 70 -7.23 -6.28 17.93
C ASN A 70 -7.79 -5.06 18.68
N LYS A 71 -7.25 -3.84 18.40
CA LYS A 71 -7.69 -2.61 19.07
C LYS A 71 -9.14 -2.25 18.78
N PHE A 72 -9.59 -2.44 17.55
CA PHE A 72 -10.93 -2.04 17.09
C PHE A 72 -11.89 -3.24 16.95
N ASN A 73 -11.49 -4.41 17.42
CA ASN A 73 -12.29 -5.64 17.39
C ASN A 73 -12.83 -5.99 15.99
N TRP A 74 -11.96 -5.93 14.96
CA TRP A 74 -12.32 -6.31 13.60
C TRP A 74 -12.36 -7.83 13.43
N ASP A 75 -13.25 -8.31 12.59
CA ASP A 75 -13.16 -9.65 12.02
C ASP A 75 -12.16 -9.65 10.87
N LEU A 76 -10.89 -9.95 11.20
CA LEU A 76 -9.76 -9.84 10.30
C LEU A 76 -9.50 -11.13 9.55
N ASN A 77 -9.76 -11.12 8.25
CA ASN A 77 -9.40 -12.18 7.32
C ASN A 77 -8.06 -11.85 6.65
N ILE A 78 -7.02 -12.62 6.97
CA ILE A 78 -5.72 -12.54 6.30
C ILE A 78 -5.77 -13.48 5.11
N ILE A 79 -5.63 -12.93 3.90
CA ILE A 79 -5.78 -13.65 2.65
C ILE A 79 -4.49 -13.67 1.84
N ASN A 80 -4.23 -14.78 1.15
CA ASN A 80 -3.20 -14.86 0.13
C ASN A 80 -3.86 -14.70 -1.24
N THR A 81 -3.51 -13.63 -1.96
CA THR A 81 -4.08 -13.32 -3.27
C THR A 81 -3.36 -14.03 -4.42
N ASN A 82 -2.24 -14.69 -4.11
CA ASN A 82 -1.45 -15.49 -5.05
C ASN A 82 -1.03 -14.75 -6.34
N GLU A 83 -0.97 -13.42 -6.31
CA GLU A 83 -0.59 -12.60 -7.46
C GLU A 83 0.79 -12.94 -8.00
N ILE A 84 1.68 -13.49 -7.14
CA ILE A 84 3.03 -13.91 -7.54
C ILE A 84 3.04 -15.16 -8.43
N SER A 85 1.90 -15.82 -8.62
CA SER A 85 1.72 -16.91 -9.57
C SER A 85 1.02 -16.46 -10.85
N ASP A 86 0.60 -15.18 -10.96
CA ASP A 86 0.00 -14.62 -12.16
C ASP A 86 1.11 -14.10 -13.11
N PRO A 87 1.32 -14.72 -14.28
CA PRO A 87 2.35 -14.28 -15.22
C PRO A 87 2.22 -12.83 -15.65
N ARG A 88 0.98 -12.30 -15.72
CA ARG A 88 0.69 -10.91 -16.09
C ARG A 88 1.21 -9.94 -15.01
N TYR A 89 1.09 -10.32 -13.74
CA TYR A 89 1.66 -9.56 -12.64
C TYR A 89 3.18 -9.65 -12.58
N ILE A 90 3.73 -10.88 -12.75
CA ILE A 90 5.18 -11.14 -12.70
C ILE A 90 5.91 -10.34 -13.78
N ALA A 91 5.37 -10.26 -14.99
CA ALA A 91 5.95 -9.50 -16.11
C ALA A 91 6.12 -8.00 -15.80
N ASN A 92 5.51 -7.49 -14.73
CA ASN A 92 5.64 -6.13 -14.26
C ASN A 92 5.35 -5.04 -15.30
N PRO A 93 4.24 -5.13 -16.04
CA PRO A 93 3.85 -4.10 -17.00
C PRO A 93 3.45 -2.82 -16.28
N ILE A 94 3.28 -1.73 -17.04
CA ILE A 94 2.88 -0.43 -16.50
C ILE A 94 1.53 -0.50 -15.74
N ASN A 95 0.63 -1.36 -16.20
CA ASN A 95 -0.67 -1.62 -15.59
C ASN A 95 -0.67 -2.78 -14.57
N ARG A 96 0.49 -3.24 -14.07
CA ARG A 96 0.60 -4.34 -13.09
C ARG A 96 -0.40 -4.22 -11.94
N CYS A 97 -0.71 -2.99 -11.48
CA CYS A 97 -1.65 -2.77 -10.39
C CYS A 97 -3.07 -3.25 -10.70
N PHE A 98 -3.45 -3.34 -11.98
CA PHE A 98 -4.72 -3.93 -12.39
C PHE A 98 -4.77 -5.41 -11.99
N PHE A 99 -3.80 -6.20 -12.42
CA PHE A 99 -3.72 -7.64 -12.12
C PHE A 99 -3.62 -7.94 -10.62
N CYS A 100 -2.85 -7.13 -9.89
CA CYS A 100 -2.78 -7.24 -8.43
C CYS A 100 -4.15 -7.02 -7.78
N LYS A 101 -4.92 -6.03 -8.22
CA LYS A 101 -6.24 -5.73 -7.67
C LYS A 101 -7.31 -6.69 -8.12
N GLU A 102 -7.24 -7.17 -9.36
CA GLU A 102 -8.10 -8.24 -9.86
C GLU A 102 -7.98 -9.49 -8.97
N ASN A 103 -6.75 -10.00 -8.76
CA ASN A 103 -6.49 -11.14 -7.88
C ASN A 103 -7.01 -10.89 -6.44
N LEU A 104 -6.79 -9.69 -5.90
CA LEU A 104 -7.29 -9.30 -4.58
C LEU A 104 -8.82 -9.40 -4.49
N TYR A 105 -9.52 -8.76 -5.41
CA TYR A 105 -10.98 -8.67 -5.34
C TYR A 105 -11.66 -10.01 -5.67
N LEU A 106 -11.12 -10.81 -6.59
CA LEU A 106 -11.58 -12.17 -6.85
C LEU A 106 -11.44 -13.04 -5.58
N THR A 107 -10.29 -12.93 -4.89
CA THR A 107 -10.09 -13.66 -3.64
C THR A 107 -11.08 -13.21 -2.57
N ILE A 108 -11.32 -11.92 -2.38
CA ILE A 108 -12.30 -11.44 -1.39
C ILE A 108 -13.70 -11.94 -1.75
N LYS A 109 -14.10 -11.88 -3.02
CA LYS A 109 -15.42 -12.35 -3.47
C LYS A 109 -15.65 -13.84 -3.23
N SER A 110 -14.60 -14.66 -3.18
CA SER A 110 -14.75 -16.10 -2.97
C SER A 110 -15.25 -16.47 -1.56
N TYR A 111 -15.15 -15.59 -0.58
CA TYR A 111 -15.57 -15.86 0.81
C TYR A 111 -16.52 -14.80 1.41
N THR A 112 -16.80 -13.70 0.71
CA THR A 112 -17.77 -12.70 1.16
C THR A 112 -18.95 -12.58 0.20
N LYS A 113 -20.15 -12.41 0.76
CA LYS A 113 -21.36 -12.10 -0.02
C LYS A 113 -21.72 -10.62 0.03
N GLY A 114 -21.20 -9.89 1.03
CA GLY A 114 -21.42 -8.46 1.18
C GLY A 114 -20.62 -7.61 0.20
N PRO A 115 -20.94 -6.31 0.10
CA PRO A 115 -20.20 -5.39 -0.74
C PRO A 115 -18.74 -5.25 -0.30
N ILE A 116 -17.85 -5.00 -1.25
CA ILE A 116 -16.43 -4.75 -0.96
C ILE A 116 -16.18 -3.25 -0.98
N PHE A 117 -15.55 -2.72 0.08
CA PHE A 117 -15.15 -1.33 0.16
C PHE A 117 -13.63 -1.19 0.13
N SER A 118 -13.13 -0.16 -0.55
CA SER A 118 -11.72 0.19 -0.54
C SER A 118 -11.50 1.65 -0.15
N GLY A 119 -10.31 1.94 0.39
CA GLY A 119 -9.91 3.26 0.84
C GLY A 119 -9.39 4.18 -0.28
N ALA A 120 -9.69 3.93 -1.56
CA ALA A 120 -9.38 4.87 -2.63
C ALA A 120 -10.12 6.19 -2.40
N ASN A 121 -9.48 7.30 -2.72
CA ASN A 121 -9.96 8.63 -2.40
C ASN A 121 -9.93 9.56 -3.62
N LEU A 122 -10.43 10.78 -3.47
CA LEU A 122 -10.59 11.72 -4.59
C LEU A 122 -9.28 12.05 -5.31
N ASP A 123 -8.17 12.17 -4.57
CA ASP A 123 -6.86 12.47 -5.17
C ASP A 123 -6.35 11.32 -6.05
N ASP A 124 -6.85 10.09 -5.85
CA ASP A 124 -6.43 8.94 -6.65
C ASP A 124 -7.01 8.97 -8.07
N LEU A 125 -8.03 9.80 -8.34
CA LEU A 125 -8.63 9.97 -9.67
C LEU A 125 -7.77 10.82 -10.61
N SER A 126 -6.85 11.62 -10.08
CA SER A 126 -5.94 12.47 -10.87
C SER A 126 -4.69 11.74 -11.37
N ASP A 127 -4.39 10.55 -10.84
CA ASP A 127 -3.24 9.73 -11.21
C ASP A 127 -3.69 8.57 -12.13
N TYR A 128 -2.78 8.07 -12.98
CA TYR A 128 -3.00 6.81 -13.68
C TYR A 128 -3.07 5.64 -12.68
N ARG A 129 -4.26 5.09 -12.48
CA ARG A 129 -4.57 4.09 -11.44
C ARG A 129 -5.29 2.86 -12.03
N PRO A 130 -4.60 1.98 -12.75
CA PRO A 130 -5.22 0.79 -13.33
C PRO A 130 -5.92 -0.12 -12.29
N GLY A 131 -5.54 -0.02 -11.03
CA GLY A 131 -6.25 -0.72 -9.94
C GLY A 131 -7.67 -0.22 -9.67
N LEU A 132 -8.05 0.98 -10.12
CA LEU A 132 -9.44 1.46 -10.04
C LEU A 132 -10.31 0.79 -11.13
N ASP A 133 -9.72 0.47 -12.28
CA ASP A 133 -10.43 -0.28 -13.33
C ASP A 133 -10.75 -1.69 -12.86
N ALA A 134 -9.77 -2.40 -12.26
CA ALA A 134 -10.03 -3.70 -11.64
C ALA A 134 -11.08 -3.63 -10.52
N ALA A 135 -11.10 -2.55 -9.74
CA ALA A 135 -12.12 -2.34 -8.71
C ALA A 135 -13.51 -2.16 -9.32
N ARG A 136 -13.62 -1.41 -10.42
CA ARG A 136 -14.87 -1.20 -11.16
C ARG A 136 -15.42 -2.53 -11.72
N GLU A 137 -14.58 -3.34 -12.35
CA GLU A 137 -14.95 -4.67 -12.86
C GLU A 137 -15.39 -5.62 -11.74
N ALA A 138 -14.79 -5.47 -10.57
CA ALA A 138 -15.15 -6.22 -9.39
C ALA A 138 -16.33 -5.63 -8.58
N ASN A 139 -16.98 -4.54 -9.04
CA ASN A 139 -18.05 -3.83 -8.31
C ASN A 139 -17.63 -3.43 -6.89
N VAL A 140 -16.39 -2.97 -6.72
CA VAL A 140 -15.88 -2.46 -5.44
C VAL A 140 -16.28 -1.00 -5.27
N SER A 141 -16.85 -0.67 -4.13
CA SER A 141 -17.22 0.70 -3.80
C SER A 141 -16.08 1.46 -3.13
N HIS A 142 -16.00 2.75 -3.43
CA HIS A 142 -15.03 3.68 -2.89
C HIS A 142 -15.71 4.80 -2.10
N PRO A 143 -16.06 4.58 -0.80
CA PRO A 143 -16.84 5.56 -0.03
C PRO A 143 -16.22 6.95 0.01
N PHE A 144 -14.88 7.08 0.06
CA PHE A 144 -14.23 8.39 0.03
C PHE A 144 -14.39 9.11 -1.32
N ILE A 145 -14.30 8.39 -2.45
CA ILE A 145 -14.52 8.98 -3.78
C ILE A 145 -15.97 9.48 -3.88
N LEU A 146 -16.92 8.63 -3.51
CA LEU A 146 -18.35 8.98 -3.55
C LEU A 146 -18.71 10.15 -2.63
N ALA A 147 -18.05 10.24 -1.47
CA ALA A 147 -18.20 11.35 -0.53
C ALA A 147 -17.38 12.59 -0.92
N LYS A 148 -16.62 12.58 -2.03
CA LYS A 148 -15.73 13.64 -2.49
C LYS A 148 -14.65 14.01 -1.46
N ILE A 149 -14.06 13.01 -0.82
CA ILE A 149 -13.05 13.16 0.23
C ILE A 149 -11.67 12.83 -0.32
N GLY A 150 -10.74 13.79 -0.20
CA GLY A 150 -9.32 13.63 -0.53
C GLY A 150 -8.43 13.43 0.70
N LYS A 151 -7.13 13.25 0.46
CA LYS A 151 -6.12 12.89 1.48
C LYS A 151 -6.05 13.86 2.66
N LYS A 152 -6.18 15.15 2.43
CA LYS A 152 -6.17 16.16 3.50
C LYS A 152 -7.28 15.89 4.52
N ILE A 153 -8.49 15.64 4.05
CA ILE A 153 -9.65 15.36 4.91
C ILE A 153 -9.51 14.00 5.58
N ILE A 154 -8.99 12.98 4.87
CA ILE A 154 -8.73 11.66 5.46
C ILE A 154 -7.76 11.75 6.63
N ARG A 155 -6.69 12.53 6.53
CA ARG A 155 -5.73 12.73 7.63
C ARG A 155 -6.37 13.42 8.84
N GLN A 156 -7.19 14.45 8.61
CA GLN A 156 -7.96 15.11 9.67
C GLN A 156 -8.93 14.12 10.33
N LEU A 157 -9.63 13.32 9.51
CA LEU A 157 -10.53 12.29 10.00
C LEU A 157 -9.79 11.23 10.83
N ALA A 158 -8.63 10.77 10.36
CA ALA A 158 -7.77 9.83 11.08
C ALA A 158 -7.35 10.35 12.45
N SER A 159 -6.94 11.62 12.53
CA SER A 159 -6.61 12.29 13.79
C SER A 159 -7.80 12.32 14.74
N ASN A 160 -8.98 12.74 14.25
CA ASN A 160 -10.22 12.81 15.05
C ASN A 160 -10.70 11.41 15.52
N LEU A 161 -10.37 10.36 14.80
CA LEU A 161 -10.68 8.97 15.15
C LEU A 161 -9.67 8.36 16.15
N GLY A 162 -8.73 9.14 16.66
CA GLY A 162 -7.75 8.69 17.66
C GLY A 162 -6.64 7.80 17.08
N LEU A 163 -6.35 7.89 15.77
CA LEU A 163 -5.25 7.16 15.15
C LEU A 163 -3.87 7.77 15.45
N GLY A 164 -3.81 8.96 16.06
CA GLY A 164 -2.58 9.60 16.53
C GLY A 164 -1.53 9.72 15.43
N LYS A 165 -0.30 9.27 15.70
CA LYS A 165 0.83 9.31 14.74
C LYS A 165 0.56 8.59 13.42
N LEU A 166 -0.40 7.67 13.36
CA LEU A 166 -0.78 7.02 12.10
C LEU A 166 -1.41 7.98 11.09
N SER A 167 -2.03 9.09 11.55
CA SER A 167 -2.58 10.12 10.65
C SER A 167 -1.51 10.80 9.77
N GLU A 168 -0.24 10.74 10.21
CA GLU A 168 0.91 11.34 9.52
C GLU A 168 1.71 10.34 8.69
N LEU A 169 1.26 9.07 8.62
CA LEU A 169 1.97 8.04 7.85
C LEU A 169 2.22 8.51 6.42
N PRO A 170 3.47 8.41 5.94
CA PRO A 170 3.76 8.69 4.54
C PRO A 170 3.06 7.66 3.63
N SER A 171 2.88 8.03 2.36
CA SER A 171 2.38 7.11 1.35
C SER A 171 3.29 5.88 1.28
N SER A 172 2.72 4.70 1.50
CA SER A 172 3.46 3.43 1.51
C SER A 172 2.94 2.48 0.41
N PRO A 173 3.33 2.72 -0.85
CA PRO A 173 2.98 1.81 -1.93
C PRO A 173 3.62 0.44 -1.74
N CYS A 174 3.08 -0.59 -2.42
CA CYS A 174 3.58 -1.97 -2.32
C CYS A 174 5.05 -2.08 -2.74
N LEU A 175 5.77 -3.11 -2.27
CA LEU A 175 7.19 -3.30 -2.58
C LEU A 175 7.45 -3.48 -4.07
N ALA A 176 6.52 -4.05 -4.82
CA ALA A 176 6.64 -4.16 -6.27
C ALA A 176 6.79 -2.81 -7.00
N SER A 177 6.33 -1.70 -6.39
CA SER A 177 6.57 -0.35 -6.92
C SER A 177 8.05 0.09 -6.87
N ARG A 178 8.92 -0.67 -6.21
CA ARG A 178 10.37 -0.46 -6.18
C ARG A 178 11.09 -1.10 -7.37
N VAL A 179 10.42 -1.99 -8.09
CA VAL A 179 10.98 -2.66 -9.26
C VAL A 179 10.65 -1.86 -10.50
N GLN A 180 11.66 -1.57 -11.32
CA GLN A 180 11.47 -0.86 -12.60
C GLN A 180 10.49 -1.62 -13.48
N THR A 181 9.59 -0.90 -14.14
CA THR A 181 8.65 -1.46 -15.13
C THR A 181 9.38 -2.33 -16.16
N GLY A 182 8.84 -3.50 -16.46
CA GLY A 182 9.41 -4.48 -17.39
C GLY A 182 10.44 -5.42 -16.76
N ILE A 183 10.94 -5.17 -15.55
CA ILE A 183 11.77 -6.13 -14.82
C ILE A 183 10.84 -7.08 -14.06
N PRO A 184 10.98 -8.40 -14.22
CA PRO A 184 10.12 -9.37 -13.54
C PRO A 184 10.11 -9.20 -12.01
N VAL A 185 8.93 -9.25 -11.43
CA VAL A 185 8.74 -9.22 -9.97
C VAL A 185 8.84 -10.64 -9.42
N THR A 186 9.85 -10.90 -8.60
CA THR A 186 10.04 -12.21 -7.95
C THR A 186 9.92 -12.10 -6.44
N THR A 187 9.51 -13.19 -5.80
CA THR A 187 9.44 -13.29 -4.32
C THR A 187 10.77 -12.94 -3.66
N ASN A 188 11.88 -13.45 -4.19
CA ASN A 188 13.22 -13.19 -3.65
C ASN A 188 13.58 -11.71 -3.73
N LEU A 189 13.36 -11.06 -4.88
CA LEU A 189 13.64 -9.64 -5.08
C LEU A 189 12.83 -8.77 -4.10
N LEU A 190 11.53 -9.04 -3.95
CA LEU A 190 10.67 -8.28 -3.04
C LEU A 190 11.08 -8.48 -1.58
N ASN A 191 11.43 -9.68 -1.18
CA ASN A 191 11.94 -9.96 0.17
C ASN A 191 13.26 -9.24 0.45
N ASN A 192 14.16 -9.18 -0.53
CA ASN A 192 15.43 -8.46 -0.42
C ASN A 192 15.19 -6.95 -0.28
N ILE A 193 14.25 -6.39 -1.05
CA ILE A 193 13.86 -4.99 -0.95
C ILE A 193 13.28 -4.69 0.45
N ASP A 194 12.35 -5.50 0.97
CA ASP A 194 11.78 -5.32 2.31
C ASP A 194 12.86 -5.42 3.40
N LYS A 195 13.75 -6.41 3.30
CA LYS A 195 14.86 -6.59 4.23
C LYS A 195 15.79 -5.38 4.22
N MET A 196 16.12 -4.85 3.04
CA MET A 196 16.99 -3.68 2.89
C MET A 196 16.33 -2.42 3.46
N GLU A 197 15.09 -2.11 3.08
CA GLU A 197 14.37 -0.94 3.61
C GLU A 197 14.24 -0.99 5.15
N ARG A 198 13.97 -2.16 5.73
CA ARG A 198 13.94 -2.32 7.20
C ARG A 198 15.30 -2.14 7.83
N SER A 199 16.36 -2.72 7.28
CA SER A 199 17.71 -2.60 7.85
C SER A 199 18.24 -1.17 7.78
N ILE A 200 17.83 -0.36 6.80
CA ILE A 200 18.18 1.07 6.76
C ILE A 200 17.37 1.84 7.82
N LYS A 201 16.09 1.52 8.02
CA LYS A 201 15.28 2.15 9.09
C LYS A 201 15.80 1.87 10.50
N GLU A 202 16.43 0.72 10.73
CA GLU A 202 17.14 0.45 12.00
C GLU A 202 18.34 1.39 12.21
N LEU A 203 19.01 1.78 11.13
CA LEU A 203 20.14 2.73 11.17
C LEU A 203 19.66 4.19 11.22
N ILE A 204 18.51 4.48 10.60
CA ILE A 204 17.91 5.82 10.48
C ILE A 204 16.41 5.72 10.74
N PRO A 205 15.97 5.73 12.00
CA PRO A 205 14.58 5.38 12.38
C PRO A 205 13.47 6.21 11.72
N ASN A 206 13.71 7.46 11.38
CA ASN A 206 12.70 8.37 10.82
C ASN A 206 12.84 8.58 9.31
N ALA A 207 13.70 7.80 8.63
CA ALA A 207 13.90 7.96 7.20
C ALA A 207 12.74 7.34 6.40
N ASP A 208 12.21 8.09 5.44
CA ASP A 208 11.36 7.57 4.38
C ASP A 208 12.26 7.11 3.22
N ILE A 209 12.36 5.80 3.05
CA ILE A 209 13.34 5.16 2.19
C ILE A 209 12.62 4.37 1.10
N ARG A 210 13.23 4.36 -0.09
CA ARG A 210 12.83 3.48 -1.19
C ARG A 210 14.06 2.83 -1.79
N CYS A 211 14.11 1.52 -1.71
CA CYS A 211 15.16 0.70 -2.31
C CYS A 211 14.66 0.21 -3.68
N ARG A 212 15.09 0.87 -4.77
CA ARG A 212 14.59 0.61 -6.12
C ARG A 212 15.54 -0.27 -6.92
N TRP A 213 15.02 -1.38 -7.42
CA TRP A 213 15.72 -2.26 -8.34
C TRP A 213 15.49 -1.78 -9.77
N MET A 214 16.56 -1.30 -10.37
CA MET A 214 16.57 -0.77 -11.74
C MET A 214 17.35 -1.70 -12.67
N LEU A 215 17.25 -1.51 -13.98
CA LEU A 215 17.90 -2.38 -14.97
C LEU A 215 19.41 -2.51 -14.71
N ASN A 216 20.07 -1.42 -14.38
CA ASN A 216 21.54 -1.38 -14.28
C ASN A 216 22.05 -1.11 -12.84
N ASN A 217 21.15 -0.83 -11.88
CA ASN A 217 21.60 -0.45 -10.54
C ASN A 217 20.52 -0.66 -9.46
N LEU A 218 20.99 -0.65 -8.21
CA LEU A 218 20.18 -0.55 -7.01
C LEU A 218 20.17 0.92 -6.57
N SER A 219 19.05 1.61 -6.72
CA SER A 219 18.92 3.01 -6.30
C SER A 219 18.31 3.10 -4.90
N ILE A 220 19.08 3.54 -3.92
CA ILE A 220 18.63 3.78 -2.55
C ILE A 220 18.25 5.24 -2.42
N GLN A 221 16.95 5.50 -2.26
CA GLN A 221 16.38 6.83 -2.28
C GLN A 221 15.87 7.24 -0.91
N PHE A 222 16.18 8.48 -0.50
CA PHE A 222 15.80 9.06 0.78
C PHE A 222 14.98 10.33 0.57
N ASN A 223 13.89 10.44 1.33
CA ASN A 223 13.10 11.67 1.42
C ASN A 223 13.48 12.47 2.69
N TYR A 224 13.79 11.75 3.79
CA TYR A 224 14.25 12.30 5.04
C TYR A 224 15.06 11.25 5.84
N PRO A 225 16.20 11.59 6.44
CA PRO A 225 16.94 12.85 6.25
C PRO A 225 17.40 13.04 4.81
N LYS A 226 17.72 14.28 4.42
CA LYS A 226 18.25 14.57 3.08
C LYS A 226 19.54 13.78 2.86
N ILE A 227 19.75 13.33 1.63
CA ILE A 227 20.89 12.49 1.25
C ILE A 227 22.25 13.10 1.68
N ASP A 228 22.36 14.42 1.62
CA ASP A 228 23.59 15.14 2.00
C ASP A 228 23.92 15.05 3.49
N THR A 229 22.93 14.74 4.33
CA THR A 229 23.15 14.55 5.78
C THR A 229 23.64 13.14 6.13
N ILE A 230 23.66 12.23 5.16
CA ILE A 230 24.12 10.85 5.35
C ILE A 230 25.63 10.84 5.17
N ASN A 231 26.37 10.72 6.28
CA ASN A 231 27.82 10.72 6.27
C ASN A 231 28.42 9.46 5.58
N SER A 232 29.70 9.54 5.21
CA SER A 232 30.40 8.48 4.49
C SER A 232 30.42 7.14 5.25
N LYS A 233 30.52 7.15 6.59
CA LYS A 233 30.48 5.94 7.42
C LYS A 233 29.15 5.21 7.32
N LEU A 234 28.04 5.96 7.32
CA LEU A 234 26.71 5.39 7.20
C LEU A 234 26.45 4.88 5.78
N LYS A 235 26.88 5.63 4.74
CA LYS A 235 26.83 5.17 3.34
C LYS A 235 27.56 3.83 3.18
N LYS A 236 28.79 3.70 3.67
CA LYS A 236 29.55 2.43 3.63
C LYS A 236 28.79 1.29 4.32
N LYS A 237 28.16 1.54 5.46
CA LYS A 237 27.38 0.53 6.18
C LYS A 237 26.15 0.06 5.40
N ILE A 238 25.48 0.99 4.74
CA ILE A 238 24.29 0.70 3.89
C ILE A 238 24.74 -0.06 2.65
N THR A 239 25.83 0.34 2.01
CA THR A 239 26.43 -0.35 0.85
C THR A 239 26.80 -1.79 1.16
N SER A 240 27.51 -2.04 2.28
CA SER A 240 27.83 -3.41 2.70
C SER A 240 26.59 -4.28 2.86
N LYS A 241 25.55 -3.76 3.53
CA LYS A 241 24.27 -4.48 3.66
C LYS A 241 23.58 -4.75 2.30
N ALA A 242 23.67 -3.83 1.35
CA ALA A 242 23.11 -3.99 0.03
C ALA A 242 23.84 -5.09 -0.76
N ILE A 243 25.18 -5.11 -0.72
CA ILE A 243 26.00 -6.16 -1.31
C ILE A 243 25.61 -7.53 -0.75
N ASP A 244 25.51 -7.66 0.57
CA ASP A 244 25.15 -8.91 1.26
C ASP A 244 23.74 -9.38 0.93
N ILE A 245 22.77 -8.46 0.83
CA ILE A 245 21.35 -8.80 0.61
C ILE A 245 21.08 -9.14 -0.86
N PHE A 246 21.67 -8.39 -1.80
CA PHE A 246 21.36 -8.53 -3.22
C PHE A 246 22.43 -9.28 -4.02
N SER A 247 23.57 -9.59 -3.41
CA SER A 247 24.73 -10.24 -4.06
C SER A 247 25.20 -9.47 -5.31
N ILE A 248 25.36 -8.15 -5.17
CA ILE A 248 25.76 -7.21 -6.23
C ILE A 248 27.08 -6.51 -5.89
N ASN A 249 27.68 -5.83 -6.86
CA ASN A 249 28.88 -5.04 -6.67
C ASN A 249 28.57 -3.63 -6.16
N ASP A 250 29.50 -3.02 -5.45
CA ASP A 250 29.39 -1.63 -4.94
C ASP A 250 29.12 -0.62 -6.07
N SER A 251 29.78 -0.76 -7.22
CA SER A 251 29.63 0.11 -8.39
C SER A 251 28.19 0.18 -8.96
N THR A 252 27.33 -0.76 -8.57
CA THR A 252 25.93 -0.80 -8.99
C THR A 252 24.97 -0.16 -7.99
N ILE A 253 25.48 0.43 -6.90
CA ILE A 253 24.66 1.01 -5.84
C ILE A 253 24.71 2.53 -5.92
N GLU A 254 23.56 3.17 -6.05
CA GLU A 254 23.42 4.60 -6.10
C GLU A 254 22.59 5.13 -4.94
N PHE A 255 22.98 6.29 -4.41
CA PHE A 255 22.24 7.04 -3.40
C PHE A 255 21.62 8.28 -4.04
N LYS A 256 20.28 8.43 -3.96
CA LYS A 256 19.56 9.54 -4.60
C LYS A 256 18.49 10.13 -3.68
N GLU A 257 18.07 11.35 -3.98
CA GLU A 257 16.84 11.88 -3.41
C GLU A 257 15.63 11.11 -3.95
N TYR A 258 14.63 10.94 -3.10
CA TYR A 258 13.39 10.28 -3.46
C TYR A 258 12.62 11.09 -4.51
N LYS A 259 12.25 10.43 -5.60
CA LYS A 259 11.31 10.96 -6.59
C LYS A 259 10.13 10.01 -6.73
N LYS A 260 8.91 10.54 -6.53
CA LYS A 260 7.66 9.76 -6.72
C LYS A 260 7.63 9.21 -8.15
N GLY A 261 7.32 7.92 -8.31
CA GLY A 261 7.14 7.30 -9.62
C GLY A 261 8.41 6.97 -10.40
N SER A 262 9.62 7.18 -9.86
CA SER A 262 10.88 7.02 -10.61
C SER A 262 11.20 5.58 -11.09
N ALA A 263 10.44 4.57 -10.67
CA ALA A 263 10.54 3.21 -11.21
C ALA A 263 9.48 2.92 -12.31
N PHE A 264 8.54 3.83 -12.53
CA PHE A 264 7.55 3.72 -13.61
C PHE A 264 8.13 4.40 -14.85
N ILE A 265 8.74 3.61 -15.71
CA ILE A 265 9.29 4.10 -16.97
C ILE A 265 8.24 3.78 -18.04
N LEU A 266 7.63 4.83 -18.58
CA LEU A 266 6.88 4.72 -19.82
C LEU A 266 7.92 4.43 -20.91
N SER A 267 7.79 3.31 -21.63
CA SER A 267 8.51 3.14 -22.88
C SER A 267 8.18 4.35 -23.75
N LYS A 268 9.16 5.16 -24.11
CA LYS A 268 8.98 6.08 -25.23
C LYS A 268 8.64 5.17 -26.40
N GLU A 269 7.44 5.25 -26.91
CA GLU A 269 7.10 4.71 -28.21
C GLU A 269 8.12 5.29 -29.20
N ASN A 270 8.92 4.39 -29.82
CA ASN A 270 9.77 4.71 -30.95
C ASN A 270 8.89 4.93 -32.17
#